data_08ebc4e548ba25dda58c4c768337a974
#
_entry.id   08ebc4e548ba25dda58c4c768337a974
#
_cell.length_a   1.000
_cell.length_b   1.000
_cell.length_c   1.000
_cell.angle_alpha   90.00
_cell.angle_beta   90.00
_cell.angle_gamma   90.00
#
_symmetry.space_group_name_H-M   'P 1'
#
loop_
_entity.id
_entity.type
_entity.pdbx_description
1 polymer ?
#
loop_
_entity_poly.entity_id
_entity_poly.type
_entity_poly.pdbx_seq_one_letter_code
_entity_poly.pdbx_strand_id
1 'polypeptide(L)'
;MKLGVDVGYSHTKCVGAFGEFKFKSTVLDEVQDVSSSLVIEFEGEMYTVGEDEGLYATEIDKINDKSFKLCLYTAIARAMRNSNEEIIQLVTGLPAQYFKEQKDKLIKSLKGQQVSIKIGTTPDSLEFKEFIIKDVIVFPQSAGVLVTDPKSLVGDTCVVDIGGFTVDVSYFSNRKFKKPYTLELGMNILAASIVGMIKSKYQVSYVYQYIMRKKH
;
A
#
# COMPACT_ATOMS: atom_id res chain seq x y z
N MET A 1 -19.08 -3.21 5.10
CA MET A 1 -18.40 -1.94 4.72
C MET A 1 -17.80 -2.05 3.32
N LYS A 2 -17.73 -0.96 2.55
CA LYS A 2 -17.02 -0.91 1.26
C LYS A 2 -15.73 -0.13 1.45
N LEU A 3 -14.61 -0.72 1.05
CA LEU A 3 -13.27 -0.12 1.19
C LEU A 3 -12.46 -0.25 -0.09
N GLY A 4 -11.78 0.82 -0.47
CA GLY A 4 -10.67 0.81 -1.40
C GLY A 4 -9.36 0.83 -0.62
N VAL A 5 -8.53 -0.20 -0.78
CA VAL A 5 -7.21 -0.27 -0.14
C VAL A 5 -6.15 -0.53 -1.20
N ASP A 6 -5.24 0.42 -1.37
CA ASP A 6 -4.07 0.30 -2.22
C ASP A 6 -2.82 0.12 -1.36
N VAL A 7 -2.31 -1.10 -1.29
CA VAL A 7 -1.03 -1.40 -0.65
C VAL A 7 0.07 -1.19 -1.70
N GLY A 8 0.51 0.05 -1.81
CA GLY A 8 1.65 0.41 -2.65
C GLY A 8 2.98 0.07 -1.97
N TYR A 9 4.06 0.06 -2.72
CA TYR A 9 5.40 -0.23 -2.20
C TYR A 9 5.92 0.82 -1.19
N SER A 10 5.43 2.05 -1.25
CA SER A 10 5.84 3.12 -0.31
C SER A 10 4.79 3.41 0.73
N HIS A 11 3.53 3.47 0.33
CA HIS A 11 2.42 3.83 1.21
C HIS A 11 1.20 2.95 0.94
N THR A 12 0.55 2.54 2.02
CA THR A 12 -0.80 1.99 2.01
C THR A 12 -1.80 3.13 2.11
N LYS A 13 -2.72 3.19 1.15
CA LYS A 13 -3.80 4.18 1.09
C LYS A 13 -5.13 3.47 1.27
N CYS A 14 -6.00 4.05 2.07
CA CYS A 14 -7.34 3.52 2.29
C CYS A 14 -8.39 4.62 2.09
N VAL A 15 -9.48 4.29 1.41
CA VAL A 15 -10.66 5.14 1.24
C VAL A 15 -11.92 4.35 1.57
N GLY A 16 -12.84 4.96 2.30
CA GLY A 16 -14.11 4.36 2.70
C GLY A 16 -15.16 5.41 3.06
N ALA A 17 -16.27 4.97 3.61
CA ALA A 17 -17.40 5.85 3.97
C ALA A 17 -17.01 6.97 4.97
N PHE A 18 -15.97 6.76 5.78
CA PHE A 18 -15.53 7.70 6.81
C PHE A 18 -14.33 8.57 6.40
N GLY A 19 -14.03 8.64 5.10
CA GLY A 19 -12.92 9.43 4.55
C GLY A 19 -11.75 8.55 4.08
N GLU A 20 -10.59 9.20 3.96
CA GLU A 20 -9.37 8.59 3.50
C GLU A 20 -8.23 8.77 4.51
N PHE A 21 -7.27 7.86 4.46
CA PHE A 21 -6.01 7.97 5.19
C PHE A 21 -4.91 7.20 4.47
N LYS A 22 -3.68 7.48 4.84
CA LYS A 22 -2.49 6.76 4.37
C LYS A 22 -1.51 6.53 5.51
N PHE A 23 -0.67 5.50 5.36
CA PHE A 23 0.51 5.25 6.20
C PHE A 23 1.58 4.57 5.34
N LYS A 24 2.83 4.51 5.83
CA LYS A 24 3.90 3.82 5.11
C LYS A 24 3.64 2.33 5.05
N SER A 25 3.92 1.69 3.92
CA SER A 25 3.80 0.23 3.76
C SER A 25 5.03 -0.48 4.36
N THR A 26 5.31 -0.22 5.63
CA THR A 26 6.42 -0.78 6.38
C THR A 26 5.91 -1.59 7.55
N VAL A 27 6.59 -2.69 7.84
CA VAL A 27 6.29 -3.58 8.96
C VAL A 27 7.58 -3.88 9.70
N LEU A 28 7.53 -3.79 11.03
CA LEU A 28 8.59 -4.21 11.95
C LEU A 28 8.07 -5.33 12.84
N ASP A 29 8.84 -6.39 12.99
CA ASP A 29 8.57 -7.51 13.92
C ASP A 29 8.92 -7.14 15.38
N GLU A 30 8.91 -5.84 15.71
CA GLU A 30 9.19 -5.27 17.02
C GLU A 30 8.18 -4.18 17.34
N VAL A 31 7.88 -4.02 18.63
CA VAL A 31 7.06 -2.90 19.10
C VAL A 31 7.95 -1.71 19.34
N GLN A 32 7.74 -0.65 18.58
CA GLN A 32 8.38 0.65 18.81
C GLN A 32 7.35 1.63 19.38
N ASP A 33 7.73 2.31 20.45
CA ASP A 33 6.92 3.37 21.06
C ASP A 33 7.18 4.70 20.33
N VAL A 34 6.63 4.82 19.12
CA VAL A 34 6.75 6.02 18.29
C VAL A 34 5.38 6.59 18.01
N SER A 35 5.19 7.86 18.25
CA SER A 35 3.89 8.56 18.25
C SER A 35 3.12 8.61 16.92
N SER A 36 3.67 8.10 15.82
CA SER A 36 3.04 8.12 14.49
C SER A 36 2.69 6.73 13.94
N SER A 37 3.11 5.67 14.60
CA SER A 37 2.93 4.28 14.16
C SER A 37 1.66 3.65 14.68
N LEU A 38 1.29 2.55 14.04
CA LEU A 38 0.24 1.66 14.48
C LEU A 38 0.86 0.39 15.03
N VAL A 39 0.46 0.00 16.23
CA VAL A 39 0.80 -1.30 16.81
C VAL A 39 -0.34 -2.26 16.52
N ILE A 40 -0.02 -3.43 16.01
CA ILE A 40 -0.99 -4.50 15.76
C ILE A 40 -0.55 -5.80 16.43
N GLU A 41 -1.52 -6.61 16.86
CA GLU A 41 -1.32 -8.01 17.24
C GLU A 41 -2.10 -8.88 16.24
N PHE A 42 -1.38 -9.74 15.53
CA PHE A 42 -1.95 -10.65 14.55
C PHE A 42 -1.32 -12.05 14.70
N GLU A 43 -2.16 -13.09 14.79
CA GLU A 43 -1.75 -14.50 15.01
C GLU A 43 -0.84 -14.69 16.25
N GLY A 44 -1.04 -13.86 17.28
CA GLY A 44 -0.27 -13.93 18.54
C GLY A 44 1.08 -13.21 18.51
N GLU A 45 1.43 -12.58 17.39
CA GLU A 45 2.65 -11.79 17.22
C GLU A 45 2.34 -10.30 17.15
N MET A 46 3.25 -9.47 17.66
CA MET A 46 3.13 -8.01 17.67
C MET A 46 3.97 -7.40 16.57
N TYR A 47 3.41 -6.39 15.91
CA TYR A 47 4.09 -5.66 14.82
C TYR A 47 3.88 -4.16 14.98
N THR A 48 4.86 -3.39 14.53
CA THR A 48 4.70 -1.96 14.27
C THR A 48 4.53 -1.72 12.77
N VAL A 49 3.50 -0.98 12.39
CA VAL A 49 3.16 -0.70 10.99
C VAL A 49 3.19 0.80 10.73
N GLY A 50 3.87 1.21 9.67
CA GLY A 50 3.89 2.60 9.22
C GLY A 50 5.14 3.40 9.59
N GLU A 51 6.18 2.77 10.17
CA GLU A 51 7.43 3.41 10.57
C GLU A 51 8.42 3.63 9.42
N ASP A 52 9.35 4.59 9.62
CA ASP A 52 10.38 4.91 8.64
C ASP A 52 11.43 3.81 8.48
N GLU A 53 11.70 3.04 9.52
CA GLU A 53 12.78 2.04 9.58
C GLU A 53 12.31 0.60 9.30
N GLY A 54 11.00 0.40 9.02
CA GLY A 54 10.42 -0.90 8.77
C GLY A 54 10.80 -1.52 7.41
N LEU A 55 10.61 -2.83 7.29
CA LEU A 55 10.69 -3.52 6.01
C LEU A 55 9.50 -3.14 5.14
N TYR A 56 9.78 -2.66 3.95
CA TYR A 56 8.74 -2.32 2.98
C TYR A 56 8.11 -3.58 2.37
N ALA A 57 6.82 -3.51 2.06
CA ALA A 57 6.11 -4.51 1.26
C ALA A 57 6.58 -4.44 -0.21
N THR A 58 7.81 -4.92 -0.49
CA THR A 58 8.46 -4.78 -1.81
C THR A 58 8.33 -6.02 -2.70
N GLU A 59 7.79 -7.11 -2.18
CA GLU A 59 7.61 -8.33 -2.94
C GLU A 59 6.68 -8.11 -4.13
N ILE A 60 7.13 -8.54 -5.31
CA ILE A 60 6.32 -8.53 -6.54
C ILE A 60 5.13 -9.47 -6.40
N ASP A 61 5.32 -10.60 -5.74
CA ASP A 61 4.27 -11.57 -5.40
C ASP A 61 3.55 -11.16 -4.10
N LYS A 62 2.63 -10.21 -4.20
CA LYS A 62 1.82 -9.73 -3.08
C LYS A 62 1.00 -10.82 -2.37
N ILE A 63 0.81 -11.97 -2.97
CA ILE A 63 -0.01 -13.05 -2.39
C ILE A 63 0.72 -13.72 -1.23
N ASN A 64 2.02 -13.92 -1.38
CA ASN A 64 2.88 -14.55 -0.37
C ASN A 64 3.60 -13.53 0.54
N ASP A 65 3.47 -12.24 0.26
CA ASP A 65 4.08 -11.18 1.07
C ASP A 65 3.32 -10.98 2.38
N LYS A 66 3.96 -11.32 3.51
CA LYS A 66 3.44 -11.09 4.86
C LYS A 66 3.20 -9.59 5.11
N SER A 67 4.12 -8.74 4.69
CA SER A 67 4.03 -7.29 4.86
C SER A 67 2.84 -6.70 4.11
N PHE A 68 2.56 -7.19 2.90
CA PHE A 68 1.36 -6.81 2.16
C PHE A 68 0.08 -7.14 2.93
N LYS A 69 -0.03 -8.36 3.48
CA LYS A 69 -1.22 -8.78 4.23
C LYS A 69 -1.39 -7.97 5.51
N LEU A 70 -0.31 -7.76 6.28
CA LEU A 70 -0.35 -6.97 7.50
C LEU A 70 -0.74 -5.52 7.23
N CYS A 71 -0.19 -4.88 6.20
CA CYS A 71 -0.60 -3.53 5.79
C CYS A 71 -2.07 -3.47 5.35
N LEU A 72 -2.54 -4.46 4.58
CA LEU A 72 -3.93 -4.55 4.15
C LEU A 72 -4.89 -4.70 5.34
N TYR A 73 -4.60 -5.62 6.25
CA TYR A 73 -5.45 -5.88 7.42
C TYR A 73 -5.44 -4.70 8.40
N THR A 74 -4.28 -4.06 8.59
CA THR A 74 -4.16 -2.82 9.36
C THR A 74 -5.02 -1.71 8.78
N ALA A 75 -5.01 -1.53 7.46
CA ALA A 75 -5.85 -0.53 6.80
C ALA A 75 -7.34 -0.81 6.99
N ILE A 76 -7.78 -2.08 6.87
CA ILE A 76 -9.17 -2.47 7.10
C ILE A 76 -9.56 -2.24 8.56
N ALA A 77 -8.77 -2.73 9.52
CA ALA A 77 -9.04 -2.57 10.94
C ALA A 77 -9.13 -1.10 11.36
N ARG A 78 -8.21 -0.25 10.87
CA ARG A 78 -8.24 1.20 11.10
C ARG A 78 -9.49 1.86 10.52
N ALA A 79 -9.96 1.42 9.34
CA ALA A 79 -11.16 1.95 8.71
C ALA A 79 -12.45 1.58 9.46
N MET A 80 -12.46 0.51 10.24
CA MET A 80 -13.61 0.08 11.07
C MET A 80 -13.89 1.04 12.23
N ARG A 81 -12.93 1.87 12.64
CA ARG A 81 -13.10 2.84 13.74
C ARG A 81 -13.70 2.18 15.00
N ASN A 82 -14.91 2.62 15.40
CA ASN A 82 -15.59 2.14 16.59
C ASN A 82 -16.32 0.79 16.41
N SER A 83 -16.37 0.25 15.18
CA SER A 83 -16.93 -1.08 14.93
C SER A 83 -15.90 -2.15 15.28
N ASN A 84 -16.31 -3.21 15.95
CA ASN A 84 -15.45 -4.34 16.27
C ASN A 84 -15.63 -5.51 15.32
N GLU A 85 -16.75 -5.56 14.59
CA GLU A 85 -17.07 -6.60 13.62
C GLU A 85 -17.59 -6.02 12.32
N GLU A 86 -17.08 -6.46 11.17
CA GLU A 86 -17.50 -5.96 9.86
C GLU A 86 -17.44 -7.02 8.75
N ILE A 87 -18.35 -6.85 7.77
CA ILE A 87 -18.30 -7.55 6.49
C ILE A 87 -17.75 -6.60 5.43
N ILE A 88 -16.62 -6.94 4.84
CA ILE A 88 -15.86 -6.08 3.94
C ILE A 88 -16.11 -6.46 2.48
N GLN A 89 -16.46 -5.48 1.65
CA GLN A 89 -16.34 -5.52 0.20
C GLN A 89 -15.09 -4.71 -0.16
N LEU A 90 -14.04 -5.40 -0.59
CA LEU A 90 -12.72 -4.85 -0.83
C LEU A 90 -12.48 -4.55 -2.29
N VAL A 91 -11.99 -3.35 -2.58
CA VAL A 91 -11.35 -2.99 -3.85
C VAL A 91 -9.87 -2.79 -3.59
N THR A 92 -9.00 -3.49 -4.33
CA THR A 92 -7.55 -3.35 -4.19
C THR A 92 -6.86 -3.32 -5.54
N GLY A 93 -5.54 -3.03 -5.55
CA GLY A 93 -4.75 -2.86 -6.77
C GLY A 93 -3.60 -3.86 -6.90
N LEU A 94 -3.25 -4.15 -8.14
CA LEU A 94 -2.01 -4.83 -8.51
C LEU A 94 -1.25 -4.00 -9.54
N PRO A 95 0.10 -4.05 -9.55
CA PRO A 95 0.88 -3.45 -10.63
C PRO A 95 0.38 -3.95 -11.98
N ALA A 96 0.26 -3.03 -12.93
CA ALA A 96 -0.42 -3.30 -14.20
C ALA A 96 0.23 -4.44 -15.00
N GLN A 97 1.55 -4.59 -14.90
CA GLN A 97 2.31 -5.64 -15.58
C GLN A 97 1.93 -7.04 -15.09
N TYR A 98 1.74 -7.21 -13.77
CA TYR A 98 1.48 -8.51 -13.14
C TYR A 98 -0.02 -8.81 -12.96
N PHE A 99 -0.88 -7.87 -13.32
CA PHE A 99 -2.32 -7.93 -13.09
C PHE A 99 -2.98 -9.20 -13.64
N LYS A 100 -2.69 -9.56 -14.90
CA LYS A 100 -3.30 -10.73 -15.52
C LYS A 100 -2.94 -12.04 -14.84
N GLU A 101 -1.72 -12.13 -14.35
CA GLU A 101 -1.20 -13.35 -13.73
C GLU A 101 -1.63 -13.49 -12.27
N GLN A 102 -1.64 -12.39 -11.52
CA GLN A 102 -1.85 -12.41 -10.07
C GLN A 102 -3.29 -12.14 -9.65
N LYS A 103 -4.14 -11.52 -10.49
CA LYS A 103 -5.49 -11.11 -10.14
C LYS A 103 -6.32 -12.21 -9.49
N ASP A 104 -6.48 -13.34 -10.18
CA ASP A 104 -7.37 -14.40 -9.71
C ASP A 104 -6.80 -15.12 -8.47
N LYS A 105 -5.49 -15.25 -8.40
CA LYS A 105 -4.79 -15.77 -7.22
C LYS A 105 -5.01 -14.86 -6.01
N LEU A 106 -4.88 -13.53 -6.17
CA LEU A 106 -5.10 -12.56 -5.10
C LEU A 106 -6.55 -12.56 -4.63
N ILE A 107 -7.52 -12.57 -5.56
CA ILE A 107 -8.95 -12.69 -5.21
C ILE A 107 -9.18 -13.96 -4.39
N LYS A 108 -8.65 -15.10 -4.84
CA LYS A 108 -8.81 -16.39 -4.15
C LYS A 108 -8.16 -16.40 -2.76
N SER A 109 -7.02 -15.72 -2.59
CA SER A 109 -6.31 -15.66 -1.30
C SER A 109 -7.00 -14.78 -0.26
N LEU A 110 -7.76 -13.77 -0.71
CA LEU A 110 -8.39 -12.79 0.19
C LEU A 110 -9.89 -13.04 0.41
N LYS A 111 -10.62 -13.52 -0.62
CA LYS A 111 -12.06 -13.71 -0.52
C LYS A 111 -12.43 -14.83 0.44
N GLY A 112 -13.33 -14.53 1.36
CA GLY A 112 -13.80 -15.45 2.40
C GLY A 112 -12.88 -15.49 3.62
N GLN A 113 -11.77 -14.75 3.64
CA GLN A 113 -10.90 -14.69 4.82
C GLN A 113 -11.62 -14.03 5.98
N GLN A 114 -11.61 -14.71 7.11
CA GLN A 114 -11.99 -14.17 8.42
C GLN A 114 -10.71 -13.80 9.14
N VAL A 115 -10.62 -12.56 9.57
CA VAL A 115 -9.41 -11.98 10.18
C VAL A 115 -9.75 -11.40 11.53
N SER A 116 -9.02 -11.83 12.55
CA SER A 116 -9.03 -11.27 13.89
C SER A 116 -7.69 -10.57 14.12
N ILE A 117 -7.73 -9.30 14.49
CA ILE A 117 -6.55 -8.46 14.68
C ILE A 117 -6.81 -7.50 15.84
N LYS A 118 -5.79 -7.16 16.61
CA LYS A 118 -5.87 -6.02 17.52
C LYS A 118 -5.06 -4.88 16.96
N ILE A 119 -5.54 -3.65 17.13
CA ILE A 119 -4.91 -2.44 16.59
C ILE A 119 -4.97 -1.29 17.60
N GLY A 120 -3.89 -0.56 17.73
CA GLY A 120 -3.76 0.62 18.61
C GLY A 120 -2.58 1.48 18.23
N THR A 121 -2.27 2.45 19.05
CA THR A 121 -1.06 3.29 18.93
C THR A 121 0.03 2.86 19.91
N THR A 122 -0.33 2.09 20.93
CA THR A 122 0.59 1.49 21.92
C THR A 122 0.12 0.07 22.23
N PRO A 123 0.98 -0.80 22.79
CA PRO A 123 0.59 -2.15 23.22
C PRO A 123 -0.60 -2.18 24.20
N ASP A 124 -0.69 -1.17 25.07
CA ASP A 124 -1.74 -1.07 26.09
C ASP A 124 -3.07 -0.50 25.55
N SER A 125 -3.06 0.06 24.32
CA SER A 125 -4.23 0.67 23.68
C SER A 125 -4.86 -0.20 22.58
N LEU A 126 -4.53 -1.49 22.53
CA LEU A 126 -4.99 -2.37 21.46
C LEU A 126 -6.49 -2.68 21.57
N GLU A 127 -7.22 -2.36 20.53
CA GLU A 127 -8.63 -2.69 20.34
C GLU A 127 -8.79 -3.91 19.45
N PHE A 128 -9.61 -4.86 19.85
CA PHE A 128 -9.94 -6.04 19.05
C PHE A 128 -10.84 -5.66 17.85
N LYS A 129 -10.49 -6.17 16.69
CA LYS A 129 -11.27 -6.04 15.44
C LYS A 129 -11.37 -7.40 14.76
N GLU A 130 -12.57 -7.73 14.28
CA GLU A 130 -12.83 -8.92 13.49
C GLU A 130 -13.55 -8.53 12.19
N PHE A 131 -13.14 -9.10 11.07
CA PHE A 131 -13.82 -8.85 9.80
C PHE A 131 -13.74 -10.04 8.85
N ILE A 132 -14.74 -10.09 7.96
CA ILE A 132 -14.78 -11.07 6.87
C ILE A 132 -14.67 -10.32 5.54
N ILE A 133 -13.70 -10.68 4.71
CA ILE A 133 -13.58 -10.16 3.36
C ILE A 133 -14.52 -10.94 2.44
N LYS A 134 -15.76 -10.47 2.31
CA LYS A 134 -16.82 -11.16 1.57
C LYS A 134 -16.57 -11.15 0.07
N ASP A 135 -16.22 -9.99 -0.48
CA ASP A 135 -15.99 -9.79 -1.90
C ASP A 135 -14.71 -8.99 -2.14
N VAL A 136 -14.01 -9.34 -3.21
CA VAL A 136 -12.76 -8.71 -3.62
C VAL A 136 -12.84 -8.33 -5.10
N ILE A 137 -12.57 -7.07 -5.40
CA ILE A 137 -12.35 -6.57 -6.76
C ILE A 137 -10.93 -6.10 -6.87
N VAL A 138 -10.22 -6.54 -7.89
CA VAL A 138 -8.83 -6.16 -8.14
C VAL A 138 -8.73 -5.38 -9.43
N PHE A 139 -8.09 -4.21 -9.39
CA PHE A 139 -7.82 -3.36 -10.55
C PHE A 139 -6.30 -3.25 -10.82
N PRO A 140 -5.87 -3.05 -12.08
CA PRO A 140 -4.53 -2.61 -12.35
C PRO A 140 -4.32 -1.18 -11.82
N GLN A 141 -3.22 -0.91 -11.11
CA GLN A 141 -3.02 0.34 -10.36
C GLN A 141 -3.17 1.61 -11.23
N SER A 142 -2.70 1.60 -12.46
CA SER A 142 -2.87 2.73 -13.39
C SER A 142 -4.28 2.90 -13.96
N ALA A 143 -5.19 1.91 -13.80
CA ALA A 143 -6.53 1.97 -14.40
C ALA A 143 -7.53 2.83 -13.61
N GLY A 144 -7.17 3.34 -12.44
CA GLY A 144 -8.01 4.27 -11.67
C GLY A 144 -8.45 5.49 -12.47
N VAL A 145 -7.60 5.97 -13.39
CA VAL A 145 -7.89 7.09 -14.28
C VAL A 145 -9.13 6.87 -15.18
N LEU A 146 -9.46 5.62 -15.51
CA LEU A 146 -10.69 5.28 -16.27
C LEU A 146 -11.97 5.71 -15.54
N VAL A 147 -11.91 5.76 -14.21
CA VAL A 147 -13.05 6.12 -13.36
C VAL A 147 -12.99 7.59 -12.95
N THR A 148 -11.80 8.08 -12.59
CA THR A 148 -11.62 9.43 -12.05
C THR A 148 -11.59 10.52 -13.13
N ASP A 149 -10.97 10.24 -14.28
CA ASP A 149 -10.90 11.18 -15.41
C ASP A 149 -10.97 10.47 -16.77
N PRO A 150 -12.15 9.91 -17.12
CA PRO A 150 -12.31 9.19 -18.38
C PRO A 150 -12.19 10.09 -19.62
N LYS A 151 -12.28 11.42 -19.47
CA LYS A 151 -12.19 12.37 -20.59
C LYS A 151 -10.76 12.52 -21.09
N SER A 152 -9.77 12.45 -20.17
CA SER A 152 -8.35 12.51 -20.53
C SER A 152 -7.88 11.31 -21.36
N LEU A 153 -8.66 10.23 -21.43
CA LEU A 153 -8.34 8.99 -22.16
C LEU A 153 -8.97 8.93 -23.56
N VAL A 154 -9.42 10.07 -24.10
CA VAL A 154 -9.89 10.15 -25.50
C VAL A 154 -8.66 10.27 -26.42
N GLY A 155 -8.61 9.39 -27.45
CA GLY A 155 -7.41 9.27 -28.29
C GLY A 155 -6.35 8.37 -27.66
N ASP A 156 -5.11 8.67 -27.94
CA ASP A 156 -3.95 7.94 -27.42
C ASP A 156 -3.38 8.64 -26.20
N THR A 157 -3.38 7.94 -25.08
CA THR A 157 -2.98 8.51 -23.77
C THR A 157 -2.01 7.57 -23.05
N CYS A 158 -0.97 8.16 -22.48
CA CYS A 158 -0.03 7.49 -21.62
C CYS A 158 -0.25 7.95 -20.17
N VAL A 159 -0.51 7.02 -19.27
CA VAL A 159 -0.60 7.27 -17.82
C VAL A 159 0.71 6.82 -17.19
N VAL A 160 1.38 7.74 -16.49
CA VAL A 160 2.62 7.47 -15.78
C VAL A 160 2.36 7.60 -14.28
N ASP A 161 2.43 6.49 -13.57
CA ASP A 161 2.30 6.43 -12.10
C ASP A 161 3.68 6.26 -11.48
N ILE A 162 4.15 7.29 -10.79
CA ILE A 162 5.47 7.31 -10.17
C ILE A 162 5.33 6.92 -8.70
N GLY A 163 5.58 5.65 -8.41
CA GLY A 163 5.56 5.09 -7.06
C GLY A 163 6.89 5.23 -6.31
N GLY A 164 6.96 4.62 -5.12
CA GLY A 164 8.17 4.60 -4.30
C GLY A 164 9.30 3.77 -4.91
N PHE A 165 8.99 2.56 -5.41
CA PHE A 165 9.96 1.62 -5.97
C PHE A 165 9.79 1.40 -7.47
N THR A 166 8.58 1.61 -8.01
CA THR A 166 8.28 1.41 -9.42
C THR A 166 7.73 2.67 -10.07
N VAL A 167 7.90 2.75 -11.38
CA VAL A 167 7.14 3.64 -12.27
C VAL A 167 6.32 2.76 -13.18
N ASP A 168 5.00 2.85 -13.07
CA ASP A 168 4.06 2.12 -13.91
C ASP A 168 3.60 3.02 -15.05
N VAL A 169 3.83 2.56 -16.29
CA VAL A 169 3.44 3.25 -17.50
C VAL A 169 2.35 2.45 -18.18
N SER A 170 1.19 3.05 -18.37
CA SER A 170 0.04 2.41 -19.03
C SER A 170 -0.41 3.19 -20.23
N TYR A 171 -0.47 2.50 -21.38
CA TYR A 171 -0.95 3.08 -22.62
C TYR A 171 -2.41 2.73 -22.86
N PHE A 172 -3.20 3.76 -23.14
CA PHE A 172 -4.61 3.66 -23.50
C PHE A 172 -4.82 4.21 -24.92
N SER A 173 -5.69 3.57 -25.68
CA SER A 173 -6.17 4.09 -26.97
C SER A 173 -7.68 4.07 -26.97
N ASN A 174 -8.31 5.24 -27.09
CA ASN A 174 -9.75 5.41 -27.03
C ASN A 174 -10.39 4.71 -25.82
N ARG A 175 -9.86 4.99 -24.60
CA ARG A 175 -10.27 4.42 -23.31
C ARG A 175 -10.04 2.91 -23.16
N LYS A 176 -9.37 2.27 -24.11
CA LYS A 176 -9.03 0.84 -24.03
C LYS A 176 -7.57 0.71 -23.58
N PHE A 177 -7.40 0.04 -22.46
CA PHE A 177 -6.08 -0.37 -21.98
C PHE A 177 -5.38 -1.25 -23.03
N LYS A 178 -4.15 -0.92 -23.37
CA LYS A 178 -3.39 -1.60 -24.43
C LYS A 178 -2.20 -2.36 -23.86
N LYS A 179 -1.25 -1.65 -23.26
CA LYS A 179 -0.01 -2.26 -22.80
C LYS A 179 0.52 -1.57 -21.54
N PRO A 180 0.86 -2.34 -20.50
CA PRO A 180 1.55 -1.83 -19.33
C PRO A 180 3.07 -2.01 -19.48
N TYR A 181 3.82 -1.15 -18.81
CA TYR A 181 5.23 -1.31 -18.52
C TYR A 181 5.46 -0.93 -17.07
N THR A 182 6.26 -1.71 -16.37
CA THR A 182 6.71 -1.39 -15.01
C THR A 182 8.23 -1.25 -15.05
N LEU A 183 8.73 -0.12 -14.55
CA LEU A 183 10.15 0.15 -14.42
C LEU A 183 10.50 0.16 -12.93
N GLU A 184 11.55 -0.52 -12.54
CA GLU A 184 12.06 -0.54 -11.16
C GLU A 184 12.92 0.71 -10.88
N LEU A 185 12.32 1.89 -11.05
CA LEU A 185 12.97 3.21 -10.95
C LEU A 185 12.11 4.19 -10.14
N GLY A 186 11.57 3.75 -9.01
CA GLY A 186 10.72 4.60 -8.18
C GLY A 186 11.47 5.71 -7.42
N MET A 187 10.71 6.59 -6.78
CA MET A 187 11.23 7.76 -6.06
C MET A 187 12.23 7.42 -4.96
N ASN A 188 12.10 6.26 -4.30
CA ASN A 188 13.03 5.85 -3.25
C ASN A 188 14.41 5.50 -3.83
N ILE A 189 14.47 4.90 -5.03
CA ILE A 189 15.71 4.60 -5.73
C ILE A 189 16.40 5.90 -6.16
N LEU A 190 15.63 6.85 -6.69
CA LEU A 190 16.15 8.16 -7.03
C LEU A 190 16.71 8.89 -5.80
N ALA A 191 15.97 8.91 -4.69
CA ALA A 191 16.41 9.51 -3.43
C ALA A 191 17.69 8.85 -2.91
N ALA A 192 17.78 7.51 -2.91
CA ALA A 192 18.97 6.78 -2.50
C ALA A 192 20.20 7.13 -3.37
N SER A 193 20.00 7.25 -4.69
CA SER A 193 21.06 7.66 -5.63
C SER A 193 21.56 9.06 -5.33
N ILE A 194 20.66 10.04 -5.11
CA ILE A 194 21.00 11.41 -4.75
C ILE A 194 21.77 11.45 -3.43
N VAL A 195 21.29 10.72 -2.40
CA VAL A 195 21.97 10.59 -1.11
C VAL A 195 23.40 10.04 -1.28
N GLY A 196 23.56 8.98 -2.09
CA GLY A 196 24.86 8.39 -2.39
C GLY A 196 25.80 9.42 -3.04
N MET A 197 25.32 10.18 -4.01
CA MET A 197 26.09 11.24 -4.66
C MET A 197 26.52 12.36 -3.69
N ILE A 198 25.60 12.79 -2.81
CA ILE A 198 25.90 13.82 -1.81
C ILE A 198 26.91 13.30 -0.77
N LYS A 199 26.71 12.08 -0.26
CA LYS A 199 27.65 11.45 0.70
C LYS A 199 29.06 11.34 0.12
N SER A 200 29.19 10.90 -1.13
CA SER A 200 30.48 10.75 -1.78
C SER A 200 31.19 12.09 -2.00
N LYS A 201 30.42 13.18 -2.30
CA LYS A 201 30.97 14.50 -2.60
C LYS A 201 31.29 15.32 -1.35
N TYR A 202 30.49 15.20 -0.30
CA TYR A 202 30.55 16.11 0.86
C TYR A 202 30.88 15.41 2.19
N GLN A 203 31.11 14.08 2.18
CA GLN A 203 31.42 13.25 3.36
C GLN A 203 30.42 13.42 4.53
N VAL A 204 29.15 13.66 4.22
CA VAL A 204 28.08 13.91 5.22
C VAL A 204 27.32 12.62 5.51
N SER A 205 27.23 12.22 6.77
CA SER A 205 26.59 10.95 7.19
C SER A 205 25.06 11.00 7.30
N TYR A 206 24.39 12.15 7.37
CA TYR A 206 22.97 12.30 7.74
C TYR A 206 22.05 12.91 6.66
N VAL A 207 22.37 12.80 5.38
CA VAL A 207 21.58 13.44 4.30
C VAL A 207 20.21 12.77 4.08
N TYR A 208 20.08 11.46 4.32
CA TYR A 208 18.87 10.72 3.99
C TYR A 208 17.63 11.18 4.76
N GLN A 209 17.76 11.43 6.06
CA GLN A 209 16.65 11.88 6.91
C GLN A 209 16.14 13.27 6.53
N TYR A 210 17.02 14.16 6.05
CA TYR A 210 16.64 15.52 5.67
C TYR A 210 15.84 15.60 4.37
N ILE A 211 16.20 14.82 3.36
CA ILE A 211 15.50 14.79 2.05
C ILE A 211 14.10 14.18 2.18
N MET A 212 13.95 13.16 3.04
CA MET A 212 12.67 12.49 3.21
C MET A 212 11.70 13.24 4.16
N ARG A 213 12.21 14.07 5.10
CA ARG A 213 11.38 14.86 6.04
C ARG A 213 10.75 16.11 5.44
N LYS A 214 11.24 16.65 4.32
CA LYS A 214 10.70 17.89 3.71
C LYS A 214 9.48 17.68 2.78
N LYS A 215 8.85 16.52 2.81
CA LYS A 215 7.65 16.21 1.98
C LYS A 215 6.33 16.31 2.77
N HIS A 216 6.28 17.15 3.81
CA HIS A 216 5.02 17.46 4.51
C HIS A 216 4.70 18.93 4.41
#